data_fc71757bf100547e44e73c961b770e4b
#
_entry.id   fc71757bf100547e44e73c961b770e4b
#
_cell.length_a   1.000
_cell.length_b   1.000
_cell.length_c   1.000
_cell.angle_alpha   90.00
_cell.angle_beta   90.00
_cell.angle_gamma   90.00
#
_symmetry.space_group_name_H-M   'P 1'
#
loop_
_entity.id
_entity.type
_entity.pdbx_description
1 polymer ?
#
loop_
_entity_poly.entity_id
_entity_poly.type
_entity_poly.pdbx_seq_one_letter_code
_entity_poly.pdbx_strand_id
1 'polypeptide(L)'
;FLFLIPAITMRTFSDEYRQGTVEILRTRPIHPYSIVVSKYLASLIIALISLLFTLFYLLAVCYLGTPFANIDLGGFFGSFIGLIFLACLYTAIGIFFSSLSDNPIISFVGSAFLSFVFYYGFEMLSFIPSNVNIKDFISSMGIAYHYDSMSRGVIDFSDIWYFITISQFFLFITFRKRFSKRLLIVASILILTN
;
A
#
# COMPACT_ATOMS: atom_id res chain seq x y z
N PHE A 1 7.75 -3.74 -7.22
CA PHE A 1 6.64 -3.51 -6.26
C PHE A 1 5.56 -2.60 -6.84
N LEU A 2 5.93 -1.54 -7.54
CA LEU A 2 4.99 -0.57 -8.12
C LEU A 2 3.91 -1.19 -9.02
N PHE A 3 4.20 -2.28 -9.71
CA PHE A 3 3.24 -3.02 -10.55
C PHE A 3 2.79 -4.32 -9.92
N LEU A 4 3.66 -5.00 -9.16
CA LEU A 4 3.36 -6.30 -8.56
C LEU A 4 2.27 -6.20 -7.51
N ILE A 5 2.34 -5.22 -6.59
CA ILE A 5 1.37 -5.09 -5.51
C ILE A 5 0.00 -4.66 -6.03
N PRO A 6 -0.13 -3.65 -6.94
CA PRO A 6 -1.39 -3.39 -7.63
C PRO A 6 -1.99 -4.61 -8.33
N ALA A 7 -1.16 -5.46 -8.96
CA ALA A 7 -1.64 -6.67 -9.61
C ALA A 7 -2.22 -7.71 -8.62
N ILE A 8 -1.61 -7.85 -7.43
CA ILE A 8 -2.11 -8.70 -6.36
C ILE A 8 -3.45 -8.18 -5.80
N THR A 9 -3.53 -6.86 -5.62
CA THR A 9 -4.65 -6.22 -4.89
C THR A 9 -5.84 -5.85 -5.78
N MET A 10 -5.67 -5.73 -7.11
CA MET A 10 -6.69 -5.22 -8.02
C MET A 10 -8.01 -6.00 -7.96
N ARG A 11 -7.96 -7.32 -7.73
CA ARG A 11 -9.13 -8.21 -7.70
C ARG A 11 -9.78 -8.36 -6.33
N THR A 12 -9.16 -7.86 -5.29
CA THR A 12 -9.55 -8.12 -3.90
C THR A 12 -10.99 -7.72 -3.57
N PHE A 13 -11.47 -6.60 -4.11
CA PHE A 13 -12.84 -6.12 -3.98
C PHE A 13 -13.57 -5.99 -5.31
N SER A 14 -12.88 -5.66 -6.40
CA SER A 14 -13.51 -5.41 -7.69
C SER A 14 -14.20 -6.65 -8.27
N ASP A 15 -13.63 -7.84 -8.10
CA ASP A 15 -14.26 -9.08 -8.53
C ASP A 15 -15.54 -9.40 -7.73
N GLU A 16 -15.57 -9.12 -6.43
CA GLU A 16 -16.77 -9.29 -5.61
C GLU A 16 -17.90 -8.34 -6.03
N TYR A 17 -17.56 -7.09 -6.40
CA TYR A 17 -18.54 -6.15 -6.94
C TYR A 17 -19.10 -6.65 -8.27
N ARG A 18 -18.22 -7.09 -9.17
CA ARG A 18 -18.61 -7.58 -10.49
C ARG A 18 -19.48 -8.82 -10.43
N GLN A 19 -19.22 -9.72 -9.47
CA GLN A 19 -19.96 -10.98 -9.28
C GLN A 19 -21.23 -10.82 -8.41
N GLY A 20 -21.46 -9.63 -7.82
CA GLY A 20 -22.58 -9.40 -6.90
C GLY A 20 -22.46 -10.10 -5.53
N THR A 21 -21.35 -10.79 -5.27
CA THR A 21 -21.14 -11.54 -4.01
C THR A 21 -20.97 -10.65 -2.78
N VAL A 22 -20.79 -9.36 -2.98
CA VAL A 22 -20.75 -8.35 -1.89
C VAL A 22 -22.05 -8.37 -1.07
N GLU A 23 -23.20 -8.66 -1.67
CA GLU A 23 -24.48 -8.71 -0.96
C GLU A 23 -24.53 -9.87 0.02
N ILE A 24 -24.01 -11.03 -0.36
CA ILE A 24 -23.92 -12.23 0.51
C ILE A 24 -23.00 -11.93 1.71
N LEU A 25 -21.91 -11.19 1.48
CA LEU A 25 -21.00 -10.82 2.55
C LEU A 25 -21.62 -9.83 3.54
N ARG A 26 -22.58 -9.00 3.05
CA ARG A 26 -23.32 -8.03 3.86
C ARG A 26 -24.40 -8.63 4.75
N THR A 27 -24.95 -9.79 4.39
CA THR A 27 -25.97 -10.50 5.21
C THR A 27 -25.36 -11.19 6.43
N ARG A 28 -24.06 -11.43 6.46
CA ARG A 28 -23.39 -12.01 7.61
C ARG A 28 -23.14 -10.98 8.71
N PRO A 29 -23.27 -11.34 10.01
CA PRO A 29 -23.05 -10.44 11.13
C PRO A 29 -21.56 -10.23 11.41
N ILE A 30 -20.79 -9.83 10.36
CA ILE A 30 -19.35 -9.59 10.46
C ILE A 30 -19.11 -8.07 10.41
N HIS A 31 -18.25 -7.58 11.29
CA HIS A 31 -17.92 -6.16 11.32
C HIS A 31 -17.22 -5.74 10.02
N PRO A 32 -17.65 -4.69 9.33
CA PRO A 32 -17.08 -4.28 8.04
C PRO A 32 -15.56 -4.00 8.08
N TYR A 33 -15.07 -3.53 9.22
CA TYR A 33 -13.63 -3.31 9.43
C TYR A 33 -12.83 -4.62 9.34
N SER A 34 -13.33 -5.71 9.92
CA SER A 34 -12.67 -7.02 9.87
C SER A 34 -12.50 -7.53 8.44
N ILE A 35 -13.46 -7.23 7.55
CA ILE A 35 -13.38 -7.63 6.14
C ILE A 35 -12.26 -6.86 5.41
N VAL A 36 -12.13 -5.56 5.66
CA VAL A 36 -11.06 -4.75 5.04
C VAL A 36 -9.70 -5.20 5.54
N VAL A 37 -9.56 -5.39 6.86
CA VAL A 37 -8.30 -5.81 7.49
C VAL A 37 -7.90 -7.22 7.04
N SER A 38 -8.83 -8.18 7.00
CA SER A 38 -8.49 -9.55 6.56
C SER A 38 -8.01 -9.59 5.10
N LYS A 39 -8.64 -8.82 4.21
CA LYS A 39 -8.21 -8.71 2.81
C LYS A 39 -6.85 -7.99 2.67
N TYR A 40 -6.64 -6.97 3.49
CA TYR A 40 -5.34 -6.30 3.57
C TYR A 40 -4.23 -7.26 4.00
N LEU A 41 -4.45 -7.99 5.09
CA LEU A 41 -3.47 -8.96 5.59
C LEU A 41 -3.22 -10.09 4.59
N ALA A 42 -4.26 -10.62 3.95
CA ALA A 42 -4.10 -11.65 2.93
C ALA A 42 -3.26 -11.18 1.75
N SER A 43 -3.54 -9.99 1.21
CA SER A 43 -2.76 -9.41 0.10
C SER A 43 -1.33 -9.07 0.52
N LEU A 44 -1.15 -8.57 1.74
CA LEU A 44 0.15 -8.24 2.31
C LEU A 44 1.00 -9.51 2.49
N ILE A 45 0.43 -10.61 3.01
CA ILE A 45 1.14 -11.88 3.16
C ILE A 45 1.66 -12.37 1.81
N ILE A 46 0.86 -12.30 0.75
CA ILE A 46 1.29 -12.69 -0.61
C ILE A 46 2.46 -11.80 -1.07
N ALA A 47 2.37 -10.49 -0.85
CA ALA A 47 3.45 -9.57 -1.18
C ALA A 47 4.72 -9.85 -0.38
N LEU A 48 4.62 -10.16 0.92
CA LEU A 48 5.74 -10.50 1.78
C LEU A 48 6.38 -11.84 1.38
N ILE A 49 5.59 -12.85 1.01
CA ILE A 49 6.11 -14.12 0.51
C ILE A 49 6.94 -13.87 -0.76
N SER A 50 6.45 -13.04 -1.70
CA SER A 50 7.23 -12.69 -2.90
C SER A 50 8.53 -11.97 -2.56
N LEU A 51 8.53 -11.16 -1.50
CA LEU A 51 9.71 -10.46 -1.01
C LEU A 51 10.72 -11.43 -0.35
N LEU A 52 10.25 -12.47 0.34
CA LEU A 52 11.14 -13.48 0.94
C LEU A 52 12.01 -14.19 -0.11
N PHE A 53 11.52 -14.38 -1.33
CA PHE A 53 12.33 -14.96 -2.41
C PHE A 53 13.53 -14.09 -2.78
N THR A 54 13.52 -12.80 -2.52
CA THR A 54 14.66 -11.92 -2.75
C THR A 54 15.84 -12.19 -1.80
N LEU A 55 15.60 -12.85 -0.66
CA LEU A 55 16.68 -13.28 0.25
C LEU A 55 17.61 -14.32 -0.38
N PHE A 56 17.11 -15.15 -1.31
CA PHE A 56 17.98 -16.06 -2.06
C PHE A 56 19.00 -15.30 -2.91
N TYR A 57 18.65 -14.10 -3.37
CA TYR A 57 19.60 -13.25 -4.09
C TYR A 57 20.75 -12.78 -3.19
N LEU A 58 20.47 -12.47 -1.92
CA LEU A 58 21.52 -12.15 -0.94
C LEU A 58 22.51 -13.31 -0.79
N LEU A 59 21.99 -14.53 -0.66
CA LEU A 59 22.85 -15.73 -0.56
C LEU A 59 23.75 -15.90 -1.80
N ALA A 60 23.20 -15.69 -2.98
CA ALA A 60 23.98 -15.76 -4.23
C ALA A 60 25.07 -14.70 -4.27
N VAL A 61 24.78 -13.46 -3.88
CA VAL A 61 25.76 -12.36 -3.85
C VAL A 61 26.83 -12.61 -2.80
N CYS A 62 26.47 -13.13 -1.62
CA CYS A 62 27.46 -13.54 -0.61
C CYS A 62 28.42 -14.60 -1.10
N TYR A 63 27.92 -15.55 -1.89
CA TYR A 63 28.74 -16.67 -2.39
C TYR A 63 29.66 -16.27 -3.55
N LEU A 64 29.20 -15.35 -4.41
CA LEU A 64 29.96 -14.89 -5.59
C LEU A 64 30.90 -13.70 -5.28
N GLY A 65 30.74 -13.04 -4.12
CA GLY A 65 31.55 -11.88 -3.74
C GLY A 65 33.01 -12.24 -3.47
N THR A 66 33.94 -11.40 -3.92
CA THR A 66 35.40 -11.52 -3.64
C THR A 66 35.91 -10.24 -2.93
N PRO A 67 36.34 -10.34 -1.65
CA PRO A 67 36.39 -11.53 -0.77
C PRO A 67 34.97 -12.00 -0.36
N PHE A 68 34.90 -13.30 0.01
CA PHE A 68 33.65 -13.94 0.43
C PHE A 68 32.90 -13.12 1.49
N ALA A 69 31.58 -12.94 1.31
CA ALA A 69 30.69 -12.21 2.23
C ALA A 69 31.03 -10.72 2.45
N ASN A 70 31.74 -10.07 1.51
CA ASN A 70 31.98 -8.61 1.57
C ASN A 70 30.75 -7.83 1.10
N ILE A 71 29.73 -7.76 1.97
CA ILE A 71 28.46 -7.08 1.70
C ILE A 71 28.16 -6.16 2.88
N ASP A 72 27.62 -4.98 2.57
CA ASP A 72 27.04 -4.09 3.57
C ASP A 72 25.71 -4.67 4.07
N LEU A 73 25.79 -5.44 5.16
CA LEU A 73 24.61 -6.04 5.80
C LEU A 73 23.67 -4.96 6.38
N GLY A 74 24.19 -3.82 6.83
CA GLY A 74 23.40 -2.73 7.36
C GLY A 74 22.47 -2.12 6.31
N GLY A 75 23.05 -1.74 5.18
CA GLY A 75 22.30 -1.23 4.03
C GLY A 75 21.32 -2.26 3.47
N PHE A 76 21.70 -3.56 3.42
CA PHE A 76 20.80 -4.61 2.95
C PHE A 76 19.57 -4.79 3.86
N PHE A 77 19.76 -4.95 5.16
CA PHE A 77 18.64 -5.12 6.10
C PHE A 77 17.79 -3.87 6.21
N GLY A 78 18.38 -2.67 6.16
CA GLY A 78 17.65 -1.41 6.11
C GLY A 78 16.75 -1.32 4.88
N SER A 79 17.30 -1.63 3.69
CA SER A 79 16.54 -1.69 2.45
C SER A 79 15.41 -2.74 2.50
N PHE A 80 15.69 -3.91 3.08
CA PHE A 80 14.70 -4.99 3.18
C PHE A 80 13.52 -4.60 4.10
N ILE A 81 13.81 -3.98 5.25
CA ILE A 81 12.80 -3.44 6.15
C ILE A 81 12.00 -2.32 5.47
N GLY A 82 12.68 -1.41 4.77
CA GLY A 82 12.04 -0.37 3.96
C GLY A 82 11.09 -0.95 2.92
N LEU A 83 11.47 -2.04 2.23
CA LEU A 83 10.60 -2.74 1.28
C LEU A 83 9.36 -3.36 1.93
N ILE A 84 9.46 -3.84 3.18
CA ILE A 84 8.28 -4.33 3.93
C ILE A 84 7.30 -3.19 4.18
N PHE A 85 7.77 -2.03 4.66
CA PHE A 85 6.92 -0.87 4.88
C PHE A 85 6.32 -0.32 3.59
N LEU A 86 7.10 -0.31 2.52
CA LEU A 86 6.63 0.05 1.18
C LEU A 86 5.52 -0.91 0.69
N ALA A 87 5.70 -2.22 0.92
CA ALA A 87 4.69 -3.21 0.60
C ALA A 87 3.39 -3.00 1.40
N CYS A 88 3.49 -2.66 2.70
CA CYS A 88 2.34 -2.32 3.53
C CYS A 88 1.55 -1.14 2.94
N LEU A 89 2.25 -0.07 2.56
CA LEU A 89 1.62 1.13 2.03
C LEU A 89 0.98 0.88 0.66
N TYR A 90 1.70 0.25 -0.27
CA TYR A 90 1.17 -0.03 -1.61
C TYR A 90 -0.01 -1.00 -1.57
N THR A 91 -0.01 -1.96 -0.65
CA THR A 91 -1.15 -2.86 -0.43
C THR A 91 -2.37 -2.08 0.06
N ALA A 92 -2.21 -1.10 0.96
CA ALA A 92 -3.29 -0.24 1.43
C ALA A 92 -3.88 0.61 0.29
N ILE A 93 -3.02 1.22 -0.55
CA ILE A 93 -3.44 1.97 -1.75
C ILE A 93 -4.18 1.05 -2.73
N GLY A 94 -3.65 -0.15 -2.99
CA GLY A 94 -4.24 -1.11 -3.91
C GLY A 94 -5.64 -1.55 -3.48
N ILE A 95 -5.84 -1.85 -2.20
CA ILE A 95 -7.14 -2.20 -1.64
C ILE A 95 -8.11 -1.03 -1.70
N PHE A 96 -7.65 0.18 -1.45
CA PHE A 96 -8.46 1.38 -1.61
C PHE A 96 -8.99 1.48 -3.05
N PHE A 97 -8.16 1.39 -4.08
CA PHE A 97 -8.61 1.44 -5.47
C PHE A 97 -9.48 0.26 -5.86
N SER A 98 -9.17 -0.96 -5.40
CA SER A 98 -10.02 -2.13 -5.61
C SER A 98 -11.42 -1.96 -5.02
N SER A 99 -11.57 -1.15 -3.97
CA SER A 99 -12.87 -0.81 -3.39
C SER A 99 -13.65 0.28 -4.14
N LEU A 100 -12.96 1.02 -5.05
CA LEU A 100 -13.56 2.13 -5.80
C LEU A 100 -14.27 1.69 -7.07
N SER A 101 -13.77 0.66 -7.75
CA SER A 101 -14.18 0.24 -9.09
C SER A 101 -14.56 -1.24 -9.14
N ASP A 102 -15.56 -1.55 -9.95
CA ASP A 102 -15.98 -2.93 -10.26
C ASP A 102 -15.07 -3.56 -11.33
N ASN A 103 -14.22 -2.74 -11.99
CA ASN A 103 -13.30 -3.20 -13.01
C ASN A 103 -11.88 -3.35 -12.43
N PRO A 104 -11.32 -4.57 -12.40
CA PRO A 104 -9.97 -4.83 -11.91
C PRO A 104 -8.88 -4.03 -12.63
N ILE A 105 -9.06 -3.77 -13.95
CA ILE A 105 -8.08 -3.03 -14.75
C ILE A 105 -8.01 -1.57 -14.29
N ILE A 106 -9.17 -0.95 -14.04
CA ILE A 106 -9.22 0.43 -13.52
C ILE A 106 -8.59 0.49 -12.12
N SER A 107 -8.87 -0.50 -11.29
CA SER A 107 -8.27 -0.62 -9.96
C SER A 107 -6.74 -0.76 -10.03
N PHE A 108 -6.24 -1.57 -10.97
CA PHE A 108 -4.81 -1.74 -11.20
C PHE A 108 -4.14 -0.44 -11.63
N VAL A 109 -4.65 0.20 -12.69
CA VAL A 109 -4.08 1.43 -13.24
C VAL A 109 -4.14 2.56 -12.21
N GLY A 110 -5.26 2.71 -11.50
CA GLY A 110 -5.43 3.74 -10.47
C GLY A 110 -4.47 3.55 -9.28
N SER A 111 -4.33 2.32 -8.80
CA SER A 111 -3.42 2.03 -7.70
C SER A 111 -1.95 2.18 -8.10
N ALA A 112 -1.55 1.72 -9.29
CA ALA A 112 -0.20 1.90 -9.81
C ALA A 112 0.12 3.39 -10.01
N PHE A 113 -0.81 4.15 -10.58
CA PHE A 113 -0.64 5.59 -10.78
C PHE A 113 -0.50 6.34 -9.46
N LEU A 114 -1.37 6.07 -8.48
CA LEU A 114 -1.27 6.75 -7.19
C LEU A 114 0.01 6.37 -6.45
N SER A 115 0.40 5.09 -6.48
CA SER A 115 1.68 4.65 -5.90
C SER A 115 2.87 5.34 -6.55
N PHE A 116 2.85 5.53 -7.87
CA PHE A 116 3.86 6.27 -8.61
C PHE A 116 3.90 7.75 -8.19
N VAL A 117 2.75 8.41 -8.07
CA VAL A 117 2.66 9.81 -7.64
C VAL A 117 3.17 9.98 -6.21
N PHE A 118 2.85 9.08 -5.30
CA PHE A 118 3.37 9.15 -3.93
C PHE A 118 4.87 8.86 -3.84
N TYR A 119 5.41 8.05 -4.73
CA TYR A 119 6.84 7.74 -4.74
C TYR A 119 7.67 8.86 -5.38
N TYR A 120 7.35 9.23 -6.63
CA TYR A 120 8.14 10.19 -7.41
C TYR A 120 7.53 11.59 -7.48
N GLY A 121 6.22 11.73 -7.34
CA GLY A 121 5.51 12.99 -7.58
C GLY A 121 5.94 14.10 -6.62
N PHE A 122 6.09 13.80 -5.34
CA PHE A 122 6.54 14.79 -4.35
C PHE A 122 7.99 15.20 -4.56
N GLU A 123 8.85 14.28 -4.96
CA GLU A 123 10.23 14.58 -5.31
C GLU A 123 10.30 15.52 -6.54
N MET A 124 9.54 15.22 -7.59
CA MET A 124 9.46 16.09 -8.77
C MET A 124 8.91 17.48 -8.44
N LEU A 125 7.89 17.56 -7.58
CA LEU A 125 7.32 18.82 -7.13
C LEU A 125 8.31 19.64 -6.28
N SER A 126 9.22 19.00 -5.58
CA SER A 126 10.23 19.67 -4.76
C SER A 126 11.25 20.48 -5.56
N PHE A 127 11.39 20.21 -6.87
CA PHE A 127 12.28 20.99 -7.74
C PHE A 127 11.72 22.36 -8.16
N ILE A 128 10.41 22.59 -7.99
CA ILE A 128 9.75 23.84 -8.46
C ILE A 128 10.04 25.03 -7.53
N PRO A 129 9.96 24.93 -6.18
CA PRO A 129 10.21 26.07 -5.31
C PRO A 129 11.68 26.39 -5.20
N SER A 130 12.01 27.70 -5.30
CA SER A 130 13.37 28.22 -5.06
C SER A 130 13.74 28.28 -3.58
N ASN A 131 12.78 28.17 -2.68
CA ASN A 131 12.99 28.24 -1.22
C ASN A 131 13.31 26.86 -0.66
N VAL A 132 14.48 26.73 -0.02
CA VAL A 132 14.99 25.47 0.52
C VAL A 132 14.02 24.83 1.53
N ASN A 133 13.43 25.63 2.43
CA ASN A 133 12.51 25.12 3.45
C ASN A 133 11.24 24.50 2.85
N ILE A 134 10.72 25.10 1.76
CA ILE A 134 9.54 24.59 1.05
C ILE A 134 9.90 23.30 0.28
N LYS A 135 11.07 23.27 -0.31
CA LYS A 135 11.59 22.10 -1.00
C LYS A 135 11.69 20.90 -0.07
N ASP A 136 12.33 21.08 1.10
CA ASP A 136 12.52 20.01 2.08
C ASP A 136 11.17 19.52 2.65
N PHE A 137 10.22 20.45 2.88
CA PHE A 137 8.88 20.09 3.32
C PHE A 137 8.12 19.25 2.27
N ILE A 138 8.19 19.62 0.99
CA ILE A 138 7.53 18.86 -0.08
C ILE A 138 8.18 17.50 -0.27
N SER A 139 9.52 17.42 -0.26
CA SER A 139 10.23 16.14 -0.41
C SER A 139 9.94 15.19 0.75
N SER A 140 9.83 15.70 1.99
CA SER A 140 9.50 14.89 3.17
C SER A 140 8.07 14.31 3.17
N MET A 141 7.19 14.78 2.27
CA MET A 141 5.88 14.15 2.06
C MET A 141 5.95 12.94 1.12
N GLY A 142 7.06 12.75 0.40
CA GLY A 142 7.24 11.67 -0.56
C GLY A 142 7.73 10.38 0.06
N ILE A 143 7.27 9.24 -0.49
CA ILE A 143 7.73 7.90 -0.07
C ILE A 143 9.24 7.74 -0.30
N ALA A 144 9.74 8.28 -1.42
CA ALA A 144 11.14 8.15 -1.82
C ALA A 144 12.09 8.69 -0.74
N TYR A 145 11.76 9.82 -0.12
CA TYR A 145 12.56 10.45 0.92
C TYR A 145 12.76 9.51 2.14
N HIS A 146 11.67 8.93 2.64
CA HIS A 146 11.70 8.02 3.80
C HIS A 146 12.33 6.66 3.46
N TYR A 147 12.06 6.16 2.24
CA TYR A 147 12.65 4.91 1.78
C TYR A 147 14.17 5.03 1.56
N ASP A 148 14.65 6.15 1.05
CA ASP A 148 16.07 6.40 0.79
C ASP A 148 16.88 6.47 2.10
N SER A 149 16.30 7.02 3.17
CA SER A 149 16.86 6.98 4.52
C SER A 149 17.08 5.53 4.99
N MET A 150 16.00 4.72 4.91
CA MET A 150 16.04 3.31 5.29
C MET A 150 17.02 2.48 4.44
N SER A 151 17.13 2.78 3.15
CA SER A 151 18.01 2.06 2.22
C SER A 151 19.49 2.20 2.54
N ARG A 152 19.86 3.29 3.20
CA ARG A 152 21.22 3.54 3.73
C ARG A 152 21.50 2.84 5.07
N GLY A 153 20.56 2.05 5.57
CA GLY A 153 20.68 1.38 6.87
C GLY A 153 20.33 2.23 8.09
N VAL A 154 19.84 3.46 7.88
CA VAL A 154 19.37 4.35 8.95
C VAL A 154 17.87 4.23 9.06
N ILE A 155 17.36 3.64 10.13
CA ILE A 155 15.93 3.48 10.37
C ILE A 155 15.52 4.48 11.44
N ASP A 156 14.91 5.58 11.01
CA ASP A 156 14.35 6.57 11.90
C ASP A 156 12.92 6.23 12.30
N PHE A 157 12.55 6.56 13.52
CA PHE A 157 11.20 6.35 14.03
C PHE A 157 10.15 7.17 13.24
N SER A 158 10.55 8.33 12.70
CA SER A 158 9.69 9.16 11.86
C SER A 158 9.31 8.47 10.55
N ASP A 159 10.23 7.70 9.94
CA ASP A 159 9.99 6.95 8.71
C ASP A 159 8.95 5.86 8.94
N ILE A 160 9.08 5.12 10.04
CA ILE A 160 8.12 4.08 10.43
C ILE A 160 6.72 4.68 10.64
N TRP A 161 6.62 5.80 11.37
CA TRP A 161 5.35 6.48 11.60
C TRP A 161 4.71 6.99 10.32
N TYR A 162 5.48 7.51 9.38
CA TYR A 162 4.99 7.94 8.08
C TYR A 162 4.28 6.79 7.34
N PHE A 163 4.95 5.64 7.17
CA PHE A 163 4.37 4.48 6.47
C PHE A 163 3.12 3.94 7.17
N ILE A 164 3.14 3.83 8.49
CA ILE A 164 1.99 3.37 9.28
C ILE A 164 0.81 4.33 9.13
N THR A 165 1.03 5.63 9.29
CA THR A 165 -0.03 6.65 9.26
C THR A 165 -0.71 6.69 7.90
N ILE A 166 0.04 6.69 6.80
CA ILE A 166 -0.54 6.73 5.46
C ILE A 166 -1.26 5.41 5.13
N SER A 167 -0.70 4.27 5.52
CA SER A 167 -1.37 2.97 5.34
C SER A 167 -2.72 2.93 6.08
N GLN A 168 -2.75 3.37 7.34
CA GLN A 168 -3.98 3.46 8.14
C GLN A 168 -4.98 4.44 7.53
N PHE A 169 -4.53 5.56 7.00
CA PHE A 169 -5.39 6.54 6.33
C PHE A 169 -6.14 5.93 5.13
N PHE A 170 -5.44 5.21 4.24
CA PHE A 170 -6.08 4.55 3.11
C PHE A 170 -7.05 3.43 3.54
N LEU A 171 -6.68 2.64 4.55
CA LEU A 171 -7.57 1.62 5.11
C LEU A 171 -8.82 2.24 5.76
N PHE A 172 -8.68 3.34 6.48
CA PHE A 172 -9.79 4.07 7.09
C PHE A 172 -10.77 4.63 6.05
N ILE A 173 -10.25 5.25 4.98
CA ILE A 173 -11.10 5.74 3.88
C ILE A 173 -11.84 4.58 3.20
N THR A 174 -11.16 3.46 2.97
CA THR A 174 -11.76 2.24 2.41
C THR A 174 -12.92 1.76 3.28
N PHE A 175 -12.72 1.71 4.58
CA PHE A 175 -13.75 1.35 5.56
C PHE A 175 -14.93 2.35 5.54
N ARG A 176 -14.66 3.64 5.64
CA ARG A 176 -15.70 4.69 5.68
C ARG A 176 -16.58 4.69 4.43
N LYS A 177 -15.99 4.55 3.25
CA LYS A 177 -16.73 4.50 1.99
C LYS A 177 -17.68 3.30 1.95
N ARG A 178 -17.28 2.17 2.46
CA ARG A 178 -18.10 0.97 2.50
C ARG A 178 -19.25 1.07 3.51
N PHE A 179 -19.05 1.80 4.60
CA PHE A 179 -20.07 2.02 5.63
C PHE A 179 -21.08 3.10 5.24
N SER A 180 -20.64 4.17 4.59
CA SER A 180 -21.54 5.25 4.09
C SER A 180 -22.55 4.74 3.08
N LYS A 181 -22.18 3.83 2.18
CA LYS A 181 -23.13 3.19 1.26
C LYS A 181 -24.17 2.33 1.98
N ARG A 182 -23.85 1.72 3.11
CA ARG A 182 -24.83 0.99 3.96
C ARG A 182 -25.91 1.92 4.53
N LEU A 183 -25.51 3.05 5.07
CA LEU A 183 -26.44 4.04 5.64
C LEU A 183 -27.39 4.58 4.60
N LEU A 184 -26.92 4.85 3.38
CA LEU A 184 -27.74 5.33 2.28
C LEU A 184 -28.76 4.29 1.81
N ILE A 185 -28.37 3.01 1.73
CA ILE A 185 -29.28 1.92 1.31
C ILE A 185 -30.34 1.65 2.40
N VAL A 186 -29.94 1.62 3.66
CA VAL A 186 -30.89 1.45 4.78
C VAL A 186 -31.85 2.63 4.87
N ALA A 187 -31.35 3.85 4.68
CA ALA A 187 -32.19 5.04 4.64
C ALA A 187 -33.17 5.04 3.46
N SER A 188 -32.72 4.59 2.26
CA SER A 188 -33.61 4.48 1.10
C SER A 188 -34.68 3.41 1.25
N ILE A 189 -34.35 2.28 1.87
CA ILE A 189 -35.32 1.21 2.19
C ILE A 189 -36.34 1.72 3.22
N LEU A 190 -35.91 2.40 4.27
CA LEU A 190 -36.80 3.00 5.28
C LEU A 190 -37.75 4.08 4.70
N ILE A 191 -37.28 4.82 3.70
CA ILE A 191 -38.11 5.82 3.00
C ILE A 191 -39.12 5.16 2.06
N LEU A 192 -38.79 4.00 1.48
CA LEU A 192 -39.67 3.24 0.58
C LEU A 192 -40.71 2.38 1.33
N THR A 193 -40.52 2.12 2.62
CA THR A 193 -41.44 1.35 3.48
C THR A 193 -42.39 2.20 4.33
N ASN A 194 -42.26 3.52 4.25
CA ASN A 194 -43.24 4.52 4.76
C ASN A 194 -43.98 5.19 3.63
#